data_6de730d0698695a05901e040645082fb
#
_entry.id   6de730d0698695a05901e040645082fb
#
_cell.length_a   1.000
_cell.length_b   1.000
_cell.length_c   1.000
_cell.angle_alpha   90.00
_cell.angle_beta   90.00
_cell.angle_gamma   90.00
#
_symmetry.space_group_name_H-M   'P 1'
#
loop_
_entity.id
_entity.type
_entity.pdbx_description
1 polymer ?
#
loop_
_entity_poly.entity_id
_entity_poly.type
_entity_poly.pdbx_seq_one_letter_code
_entity_poly.pdbx_strand_id
1 'polypeptide(L)'
;FDELIKGGAKLTDPDVWEAYVNTINGMNPYLKQVSDNYADFCQRFGKKAVDAKLAKETSYGELAEIEALCNYEGKDFNLKMIRINNDIREQKYEAAATQIDAMIADTTVNQQELISRLKFIARLGYKAEELPEFWFNKCVGYLQYIAYNQTDRDDAFIHQEYAAALEMVLRKLNGKAPIPACLSTEPAYGKKVYNMRPDALKMKPKRKK
;
A
#
# COMPACT_ATOMS: atom_id res chain seq x y z
N PHE A 1 24.68 14.50 8.47
CA PHE A 1 24.08 14.09 9.76
C PHE A 1 25.09 13.31 10.61
N ASP A 2 25.74 12.30 10.07
CA ASP A 2 26.73 11.49 10.80
C ASP A 2 27.91 12.30 11.34
N GLU A 3 28.33 13.35 10.61
CA GLU A 3 29.37 14.26 11.08
C GLU A 3 28.94 15.08 12.28
N LEU A 4 27.68 15.50 12.35
CA LEU A 4 27.12 16.19 13.52
C LEU A 4 27.14 15.28 14.75
N ILE A 5 26.70 14.04 14.60
CA ILE A 5 26.70 13.07 15.71
C ILE A 5 28.13 12.74 16.13
N LYS A 6 29.06 12.54 15.20
CA LYS A 6 30.49 12.34 15.49
C LYS A 6 31.13 13.56 16.18
N GLY A 7 30.63 14.75 15.86
CA GLY A 7 31.02 16.01 16.53
C GLY A 7 30.48 16.20 17.95
N GLY A 8 29.69 15.23 18.46
CA GLY A 8 29.16 15.26 19.82
C GLY A 8 27.74 15.78 19.95
N ALA A 9 27.07 16.11 18.85
CA ALA A 9 25.64 16.44 18.84
C ALA A 9 24.81 15.21 19.26
N LYS A 10 23.77 15.44 20.04
CA LYS A 10 22.90 14.36 20.52
C LYS A 10 21.63 14.28 19.70
N LEU A 11 21.17 13.08 19.40
CA LEU A 11 19.90 12.86 18.71
C LEU A 11 18.68 13.43 19.48
N THR A 12 18.85 13.66 20.78
CA THR A 12 17.86 14.30 21.66
C THR A 12 17.87 15.84 21.60
N ASP A 13 18.79 16.46 20.85
CA ASP A 13 18.78 17.91 20.63
C ASP A 13 17.73 18.23 19.57
N PRO A 14 16.88 19.27 19.74
CA PRO A 14 15.75 19.54 18.86
C PRO A 14 16.12 19.68 17.38
N ASP A 15 17.15 20.45 17.07
CA ASP A 15 17.60 20.68 15.70
C ASP A 15 18.15 19.39 15.04
N VAL A 16 18.82 18.57 15.84
CA VAL A 16 19.36 17.27 15.38
C VAL A 16 18.22 16.28 15.16
N TRP A 17 17.22 16.26 16.03
CA TRP A 17 16.02 15.46 15.86
C TRP A 17 15.26 15.85 14.59
N GLU A 18 15.03 17.13 14.35
CA GLU A 18 14.37 17.62 13.14
C GLU A 18 15.14 17.23 11.88
N ALA A 19 16.46 17.41 11.89
CA ALA A 19 17.32 16.98 10.80
C ALA A 19 17.22 15.45 10.59
N TYR A 20 17.24 14.65 11.66
CA TYR A 20 17.07 13.20 11.58
C TYR A 20 15.74 12.80 10.96
N VAL A 21 14.63 13.40 11.41
CA VAL A 21 13.29 13.08 10.89
C VAL A 21 13.18 13.35 9.39
N ASN A 22 13.82 14.43 8.93
CA ASN A 22 13.70 14.89 7.56
C ASN A 22 14.68 14.24 6.57
N THR A 23 15.84 13.78 7.05
CA THR A 23 16.94 13.37 6.16
C THR A 23 17.34 11.90 6.25
N ILE A 24 17.15 11.25 7.40
CA ILE A 24 17.58 9.86 7.62
C ILE A 24 16.37 8.94 7.52
N ASN A 25 16.44 7.97 6.63
CA ASN A 25 15.34 7.03 6.37
C ASN A 25 15.80 5.57 6.53
N GLY A 26 14.81 4.69 6.72
CA GLY A 26 15.00 3.25 6.79
C GLY A 26 15.51 2.74 8.14
N MET A 27 15.75 1.43 8.20
CA MET A 27 16.33 0.78 9.36
C MET A 27 17.80 1.20 9.51
N ASN A 28 18.12 1.86 10.61
CA ASN A 28 19.45 2.41 10.89
C ASN A 28 19.73 2.40 12.40
N PRO A 29 21.00 2.56 12.84
CA PRO A 29 21.36 2.55 14.26
C PRO A 29 20.65 3.63 15.09
N TYR A 30 20.34 4.78 14.50
CA TYR A 30 19.64 5.87 15.19
C TYR A 30 18.18 5.50 15.47
N LEU A 31 17.53 4.75 14.55
CA LEU A 31 16.18 4.25 14.78
C LEU A 31 16.14 3.30 15.98
N LYS A 32 17.16 2.44 16.09
CA LYS A 32 17.31 1.58 17.26
C LYS A 32 17.52 2.40 18.53
N GLN A 33 18.34 3.45 18.50
CA GLN A 33 18.53 4.36 19.63
C GLN A 33 17.22 5.04 20.05
N VAL A 34 16.38 5.48 19.11
CA VAL A 34 15.05 6.04 19.40
C VAL A 34 14.18 5.00 20.09
N SER A 35 14.17 3.77 19.57
CA SER A 35 13.42 2.66 20.15
C SER A 35 13.89 2.32 21.58
N ASP A 36 15.19 2.19 21.78
CA ASP A 36 15.78 1.82 23.08
C ASP A 36 15.52 2.89 24.15
N ASN A 37 15.36 4.16 23.75
CA ASN A 37 15.10 5.31 24.63
C ASN A 37 13.71 5.94 24.36
N TYR A 38 12.74 5.13 23.95
CA TYR A 38 11.43 5.58 23.46
C TYR A 38 10.71 6.55 24.40
N ALA A 39 10.71 6.28 25.70
CA ALA A 39 10.03 7.13 26.67
C ALA A 39 10.63 8.55 26.74
N ASP A 40 11.96 8.69 26.69
CA ASP A 40 12.64 9.99 26.68
C ASP A 40 12.34 10.76 25.39
N PHE A 41 12.38 10.10 24.24
CA PHE A 41 12.03 10.71 22.96
C PHE A 41 10.55 11.16 22.92
N CYS A 42 9.63 10.34 23.43
CA CYS A 42 8.22 10.71 23.54
C CYS A 42 7.99 11.91 24.46
N GLN A 43 8.72 12.00 25.56
CA GLN A 43 8.63 13.13 26.47
C GLN A 43 9.13 14.44 25.83
N ARG A 44 10.19 14.37 25.02
CA ARG A 44 10.81 15.54 24.37
C ARG A 44 10.07 16.01 23.12
N PHE A 45 9.68 15.08 22.27
CA PHE A 45 9.19 15.37 20.91
C PHE A 45 7.72 15.01 20.69
N GLY A 46 7.08 14.41 21.68
CA GLY A 46 5.70 13.96 21.61
C GLY A 46 5.56 12.57 21.01
N LYS A 47 4.74 11.74 21.68
CA LYS A 47 4.52 10.33 21.29
C LYS A 47 4.13 10.19 19.83
N LYS A 48 3.20 11.03 19.33
CA LYS A 48 2.71 10.96 17.95
C LYS A 48 3.83 11.16 16.91
N ALA A 49 4.77 12.08 17.17
CA ALA A 49 5.88 12.33 16.24
C ALA A 49 6.88 11.17 16.22
N VAL A 50 7.18 10.62 17.39
CA VAL A 50 8.08 9.47 17.54
C VAL A 50 7.47 8.23 16.90
N ASP A 51 6.21 7.92 17.18
CA ASP A 51 5.50 6.79 16.59
C ASP A 51 5.42 6.90 15.05
N ALA A 52 5.10 8.08 14.53
CA ALA A 52 5.05 8.31 13.09
C ALA A 52 6.40 8.06 12.41
N LYS A 53 7.51 8.48 13.05
CA LYS A 53 8.86 8.21 12.54
C LYS A 53 9.17 6.71 12.56
N LEU A 54 8.91 6.02 13.67
CA LEU A 54 9.10 4.58 13.78
C LEU A 54 8.25 3.81 12.77
N ALA A 55 6.95 4.13 12.66
CA ALA A 55 6.03 3.47 11.73
C ALA A 55 6.46 3.66 10.27
N LYS A 56 6.90 4.87 9.90
CA LYS A 56 7.38 5.15 8.55
C LYS A 56 8.62 4.34 8.20
N GLU A 57 9.63 4.37 9.06
CA GLU A 57 10.93 3.79 8.76
C GLU A 57 10.95 2.25 8.83
N THR A 58 10.08 1.67 9.64
CA THR A 58 9.95 0.20 9.77
C THR A 58 9.00 -0.44 8.77
N SER A 59 8.32 0.35 7.96
CA SER A 59 7.27 -0.15 7.06
C SER A 59 7.73 -1.17 6.02
N TYR A 60 9.04 -1.26 5.76
CA TYR A 60 9.66 -2.19 4.81
C TYR A 60 10.86 -2.94 5.41
N GLY A 61 11.01 -2.91 6.75
CA GLY A 61 12.10 -3.60 7.43
C GLY A 61 11.91 -5.11 7.50
N GLU A 62 12.91 -5.80 8.02
CA GLU A 62 12.83 -7.25 8.26
C GLU A 62 12.02 -7.54 9.52
N LEU A 63 11.27 -8.65 9.50
CA LEU A 63 10.34 -9.01 10.57
C LEU A 63 11.01 -9.04 11.95
N ALA A 64 12.15 -9.75 12.06
CA ALA A 64 12.88 -9.90 13.33
C ALA A 64 13.43 -8.58 13.88
N GLU A 65 13.87 -7.68 12.99
CA GLU A 65 14.39 -6.37 13.38
C GLU A 65 13.27 -5.51 14.00
N ILE A 66 12.07 -5.54 13.40
CA ILE A 66 10.93 -4.76 13.87
C ILE A 66 10.33 -5.37 15.13
N GLU A 67 10.27 -6.70 15.23
CA GLU A 67 9.83 -7.37 16.45
C GLU A 67 10.68 -6.97 17.66
N ALA A 68 11.98 -6.77 17.46
CA ALA A 68 12.93 -6.35 18.50
C ALA A 68 12.80 -4.89 18.96
N LEU A 69 12.04 -4.05 18.24
CA LEU A 69 11.84 -2.64 18.63
C LEU A 69 10.79 -2.50 19.74
N CYS A 70 10.78 -1.33 20.38
CA CYS A 70 9.74 -0.95 21.32
C CYS A 70 8.34 -1.05 20.71
N ASN A 71 7.31 -1.02 21.56
CA ASN A 71 5.93 -0.96 21.08
C ASN A 71 5.57 0.50 20.75
N TYR A 72 5.35 0.79 19.46
CA TYR A 72 4.91 2.08 18.93
C TYR A 72 3.61 1.92 18.16
N GLU A 73 2.87 3.01 17.98
CA GLU A 73 1.62 3.00 17.19
C GLU A 73 1.92 2.69 15.71
N GLY A 74 1.24 1.68 15.16
CA GLY A 74 1.47 1.18 13.80
C GLY A 74 2.42 -0.01 13.69
N LYS A 75 3.08 -0.44 14.78
CA LYS A 75 3.97 -1.62 14.76
C LYS A 75 3.24 -2.88 14.29
N ASP A 76 2.09 -3.18 14.86
CA ASP A 76 1.32 -4.39 14.51
C ASP A 76 0.87 -4.37 13.05
N PHE A 77 0.49 -3.20 12.54
CA PHE A 77 0.15 -3.04 11.13
C PHE A 77 1.36 -3.35 10.23
N ASN A 78 2.52 -2.79 10.53
CA ASN A 78 3.74 -3.06 9.77
C ASN A 78 4.13 -4.54 9.81
N LEU A 79 4.08 -5.18 10.98
CA LEU A 79 4.38 -6.60 11.12
C LEU A 79 3.41 -7.48 10.29
N LYS A 80 2.11 -7.17 10.30
CA LYS A 80 1.13 -7.85 9.45
C LYS A 80 1.46 -7.69 7.97
N MET A 81 1.76 -6.47 7.51
CA MET A 81 2.09 -6.21 6.11
C MET A 81 3.39 -6.90 5.66
N ILE A 82 4.39 -6.98 6.52
CA ILE A 82 5.64 -7.69 6.23
C ILE A 82 5.38 -9.19 6.11
N ARG A 83 4.58 -9.78 7.01
CA ARG A 83 4.19 -11.20 6.91
C ARG A 83 3.45 -11.48 5.61
N ILE A 84 2.49 -10.64 5.24
CA ILE A 84 1.78 -10.74 3.96
C ILE A 84 2.76 -10.70 2.78
N ASN A 85 3.70 -9.75 2.76
CA ASN A 85 4.70 -9.65 1.69
C ASN A 85 5.62 -10.87 1.63
N ASN A 86 5.99 -11.45 2.80
CA ASN A 86 6.78 -12.67 2.87
C ASN A 86 5.99 -13.87 2.32
N ASP A 87 4.71 -14.01 2.69
CA ASP A 87 3.84 -15.07 2.16
C ASP A 87 3.69 -14.95 0.64
N ILE A 88 3.52 -13.75 0.10
CA ILE A 88 3.46 -13.53 -1.37
C ILE A 88 4.78 -13.95 -2.03
N ARG A 89 5.92 -13.55 -1.46
CA ARG A 89 7.26 -13.89 -1.98
C ARG A 89 7.52 -15.40 -1.94
N GLU A 90 6.99 -16.08 -0.93
CA GLU A 90 7.06 -17.54 -0.78
C GLU A 90 5.94 -18.28 -1.54
N GLN A 91 5.15 -17.58 -2.34
CA GLN A 91 4.02 -18.12 -3.12
C GLN A 91 2.90 -18.75 -2.26
N LYS A 92 2.79 -18.35 -1.00
CA LYS A 92 1.71 -18.75 -0.06
C LYS A 92 0.49 -17.83 -0.22
N TYR A 93 -0.08 -17.79 -1.43
CA TYR A 93 -1.11 -16.81 -1.80
C TYR A 93 -2.40 -16.90 -1.00
N GLU A 94 -2.82 -18.11 -0.59
CA GLU A 94 -3.99 -18.31 0.24
C GLU A 94 -3.82 -17.72 1.65
N ALA A 95 -2.62 -17.89 2.24
CA ALA A 95 -2.29 -17.32 3.54
C ALA A 95 -2.25 -15.78 3.47
N ALA A 96 -1.61 -15.23 2.43
CA ALA A 96 -1.58 -13.80 2.19
C ALA A 96 -3.00 -13.22 2.00
N ALA A 97 -3.83 -13.88 1.18
CA ALA A 97 -5.21 -13.43 0.94
C ALA A 97 -6.04 -13.44 2.24
N THR A 98 -5.92 -14.50 3.05
CA THR A 98 -6.63 -14.61 4.33
C THR A 98 -6.28 -13.46 5.27
N GLN A 99 -4.99 -13.10 5.36
CA GLN A 99 -4.55 -11.98 6.19
C GLN A 99 -5.04 -10.64 5.66
N ILE A 100 -4.98 -10.40 4.34
CA ILE A 100 -5.48 -9.16 3.71
C ILE A 100 -6.99 -9.03 3.93
N ASP A 101 -7.77 -10.08 3.68
CA ASP A 101 -9.22 -10.09 3.85
C ASP A 101 -9.60 -9.80 5.32
N ALA A 102 -8.85 -10.36 6.28
CA ALA A 102 -9.03 -10.07 7.70
C ALA A 102 -8.74 -8.59 8.02
N MET A 103 -7.70 -7.98 7.43
CA MET A 103 -7.40 -6.57 7.64
C MET A 103 -8.44 -5.64 6.98
N ILE A 104 -9.01 -6.03 5.84
CA ILE A 104 -10.10 -5.29 5.20
C ILE A 104 -11.36 -5.32 6.07
N ALA A 105 -11.65 -6.44 6.71
CA ALA A 105 -12.83 -6.61 7.58
C ALA A 105 -12.65 -5.96 8.96
N ASP A 106 -11.43 -5.69 9.38
CA ASP A 106 -11.12 -5.13 10.71
C ASP A 106 -11.28 -3.62 10.72
N THR A 107 -12.35 -3.14 11.37
CA THR A 107 -12.66 -1.71 11.49
C THR A 107 -11.66 -0.91 12.33
N THR A 108 -10.78 -1.58 13.07
CA THR A 108 -9.73 -0.94 13.89
C THR A 108 -8.48 -0.62 13.06
N VAL A 109 -8.32 -1.25 11.90
CA VAL A 109 -7.22 -1.01 10.96
C VAL A 109 -7.45 0.32 10.24
N ASN A 110 -6.39 1.13 10.12
CA ASN A 110 -6.43 2.33 9.28
C ASN A 110 -6.59 1.93 7.80
N GLN A 111 -7.82 2.05 7.30
CA GLN A 111 -8.17 1.60 5.96
C GLN A 111 -7.46 2.38 4.85
N GLN A 112 -7.13 3.67 5.06
CA GLN A 112 -6.39 4.45 4.05
C GLN A 112 -4.93 4.03 3.95
N GLU A 113 -4.32 3.66 5.06
CA GLU A 113 -2.98 3.10 5.08
C GLU A 113 -2.96 1.71 4.43
N LEU A 114 -3.95 0.85 4.74
CA LEU A 114 -4.12 -0.44 4.09
C LEU A 114 -4.27 -0.29 2.58
N ILE A 115 -5.12 0.60 2.10
CA ILE A 115 -5.32 0.92 0.69
C ILE A 115 -3.99 1.32 0.04
N SER A 116 -3.21 2.18 0.69
CA SER A 116 -1.91 2.60 0.17
C SER A 116 -0.95 1.42 -0.07
N ARG A 117 -0.93 0.44 0.86
CA ARG A 117 -0.12 -0.77 0.72
C ARG A 117 -0.67 -1.74 -0.32
N LEU A 118 -1.98 -1.92 -0.35
CA LEU A 118 -2.64 -2.83 -1.28
C LEU A 118 -2.53 -2.40 -2.74
N LYS A 119 -2.41 -1.10 -3.03
CA LYS A 119 -2.21 -0.59 -4.40
C LYS A 119 -1.06 -1.30 -5.11
N PHE A 120 0.06 -1.48 -4.42
CA PHE A 120 1.23 -2.14 -4.99
C PHE A 120 1.02 -3.64 -5.18
N ILE A 121 0.52 -4.33 -4.14
CA ILE A 121 0.25 -5.78 -4.16
C ILE A 121 -0.73 -6.13 -5.27
N ALA A 122 -1.85 -5.42 -5.34
CA ALA A 122 -2.90 -5.68 -6.30
C ALA A 122 -2.43 -5.48 -7.75
N ARG A 123 -1.66 -4.40 -8.01
CA ARG A 123 -1.11 -4.13 -9.35
C ARG A 123 -0.13 -5.19 -9.81
N LEU A 124 0.78 -5.62 -8.96
CA LEU A 124 1.71 -6.69 -9.32
C LEU A 124 0.97 -8.00 -9.57
N GLY A 125 -0.01 -8.30 -8.72
CA GLY A 125 -0.72 -9.57 -8.79
C GLY A 125 -1.57 -9.73 -10.06
N TYR A 126 -2.24 -8.69 -10.56
CA TYR A 126 -3.04 -8.86 -11.77
C TYR A 126 -2.20 -8.79 -13.07
N LYS A 127 -1.01 -8.19 -13.02
CA LYS A 127 -0.13 -8.04 -14.19
C LYS A 127 0.80 -9.23 -14.44
N ALA A 128 0.99 -10.08 -13.45
CA ALA A 128 1.90 -11.21 -13.58
C ALA A 128 1.24 -12.35 -14.38
N GLU A 129 1.97 -12.87 -15.38
CA GLU A 129 1.46 -13.86 -16.32
C GLU A 129 1.32 -15.27 -15.74
N GLU A 130 2.16 -15.63 -14.76
CA GLU A 130 2.30 -16.99 -14.24
C GLU A 130 1.70 -17.19 -12.84
N LEU A 131 0.81 -16.31 -12.39
CA LEU A 131 0.21 -16.45 -11.08
C LEU A 131 -1.02 -17.35 -11.07
N PRO A 132 -1.30 -18.05 -9.94
CA PRO A 132 -2.51 -18.82 -9.78
C PRO A 132 -3.76 -17.96 -10.04
N GLU A 133 -4.76 -18.54 -10.71
CA GLU A 133 -6.01 -17.84 -11.01
C GLU A 133 -6.70 -17.31 -9.76
N PHE A 134 -6.62 -18.07 -8.66
CA PHE A 134 -7.12 -17.63 -7.35
C PHE A 134 -6.50 -16.28 -6.94
N TRP A 135 -5.16 -16.15 -7.01
CA TRP A 135 -4.47 -14.92 -6.60
C TRP A 135 -4.77 -13.75 -7.54
N PHE A 136 -4.79 -14.02 -8.84
CA PHE A 136 -5.22 -13.03 -9.83
C PHE A 136 -6.62 -12.46 -9.49
N ASN A 137 -7.61 -13.34 -9.22
CA ASN A 137 -8.97 -12.92 -8.89
C ASN A 137 -9.03 -12.13 -7.58
N LYS A 138 -8.23 -12.49 -6.57
CA LYS A 138 -8.07 -11.73 -5.32
C LYS A 138 -7.52 -10.33 -5.60
N CYS A 139 -6.48 -10.20 -6.42
CA CYS A 139 -5.88 -8.91 -6.77
C CYS A 139 -6.87 -8.00 -7.52
N VAL A 140 -7.70 -8.56 -8.41
CA VAL A 140 -8.79 -7.81 -9.06
C VAL A 140 -9.81 -7.31 -8.02
N GLY A 141 -10.18 -8.16 -7.05
CA GLY A 141 -11.05 -7.79 -5.94
C GLY A 141 -10.45 -6.69 -5.06
N TYR A 142 -9.15 -6.73 -4.80
CA TYR A 142 -8.46 -5.67 -4.06
C TYR A 142 -8.42 -4.35 -4.84
N LEU A 143 -8.21 -4.37 -6.16
CA LEU A 143 -8.33 -3.16 -6.98
C LEU A 143 -9.74 -2.57 -6.91
N GLN A 144 -10.77 -3.42 -6.94
CA GLN A 144 -12.15 -2.99 -6.76
C GLN A 144 -12.33 -2.32 -5.40
N TYR A 145 -11.88 -2.98 -4.32
CA TYR A 145 -11.94 -2.42 -2.97
C TYR A 145 -11.25 -1.05 -2.87
N ILE A 146 -10.05 -0.92 -3.44
CA ILE A 146 -9.30 0.34 -3.47
C ILE A 146 -10.08 1.42 -4.21
N ALA A 147 -10.59 1.12 -5.42
CA ALA A 147 -11.32 2.08 -6.25
C ALA A 147 -12.56 2.65 -5.55
N TYR A 148 -13.22 1.85 -4.72
CA TYR A 148 -14.43 2.28 -4.00
C TYR A 148 -14.18 2.95 -2.65
N ASN A 149 -13.06 2.65 -1.99
CA ASN A 149 -12.83 3.04 -0.59
C ASN A 149 -11.69 4.05 -0.39
N GLN A 150 -10.87 4.34 -1.43
CA GLN A 150 -9.84 5.37 -1.32
C GLN A 150 -10.45 6.76 -1.14
N THR A 151 -9.74 7.64 -0.42
CA THR A 151 -10.19 9.01 -0.15
C THR A 151 -10.31 9.83 -1.43
N ASP A 152 -9.32 9.73 -2.31
CA ASP A 152 -9.38 10.35 -3.64
C ASP A 152 -10.11 9.42 -4.61
N ARG A 153 -11.42 9.59 -4.69
CA ARG A 153 -12.29 8.79 -5.57
C ARG A 153 -12.12 9.12 -7.06
N ASP A 154 -11.47 10.22 -7.37
CA ASP A 154 -11.22 10.65 -8.74
C ASP A 154 -9.78 10.30 -9.20
N ASP A 155 -9.04 9.51 -8.40
CA ASP A 155 -7.75 8.95 -8.80
C ASP A 155 -7.88 8.10 -10.07
N ALA A 156 -7.65 8.77 -11.19
CA ALA A 156 -7.77 8.18 -12.52
C ALA A 156 -6.88 6.95 -12.70
N PHE A 157 -5.73 6.93 -12.04
CA PHE A 157 -4.79 5.84 -12.15
C PHE A 157 -5.36 4.52 -11.59
N ILE A 158 -6.00 4.56 -10.43
CA ILE A 158 -6.60 3.35 -9.83
C ILE A 158 -7.79 2.86 -10.66
N HIS A 159 -8.60 3.77 -11.18
CA HIS A 159 -9.71 3.39 -12.05
C HIS A 159 -9.24 2.76 -13.35
N GLN A 160 -8.13 3.25 -13.92
CA GLN A 160 -7.49 2.63 -15.09
C GLN A 160 -6.95 1.23 -14.79
N GLU A 161 -6.24 1.06 -13.67
CA GLU A 161 -5.72 -0.24 -13.25
C GLU A 161 -6.85 -1.26 -13.02
N TYR A 162 -7.95 -0.82 -12.39
CA TYR A 162 -9.11 -1.68 -12.19
C TYR A 162 -9.81 -2.04 -13.51
N ALA A 163 -9.96 -1.08 -14.42
CA ALA A 163 -10.54 -1.33 -15.73
C ALA A 163 -9.67 -2.31 -16.55
N ALA A 164 -8.35 -2.16 -16.51
CA ALA A 164 -7.42 -3.08 -17.16
C ALA A 164 -7.52 -4.50 -16.60
N ALA A 165 -7.63 -4.63 -15.29
CA ALA A 165 -7.80 -5.92 -14.64
C ALA A 165 -9.14 -6.60 -15.05
N LEU A 166 -10.24 -5.85 -15.12
CA LEU A 166 -11.53 -6.34 -15.61
C LEU A 166 -11.47 -6.77 -17.07
N GLU A 167 -10.74 -6.04 -17.91
CA GLU A 167 -10.50 -6.44 -19.29
C GLU A 167 -9.81 -7.81 -19.38
N MET A 168 -8.79 -8.04 -18.54
CA MET A 168 -8.12 -9.34 -18.49
C MET A 168 -9.06 -10.47 -18.02
N VAL A 169 -9.94 -10.20 -17.04
CA VAL A 169 -10.98 -11.16 -16.61
C VAL A 169 -11.88 -11.51 -17.79
N LEU A 170 -12.37 -10.52 -18.52
CA LEU A 170 -13.25 -10.74 -19.67
C LEU A 170 -12.55 -11.54 -20.78
N ARG A 171 -11.27 -11.28 -21.05
CA ARG A 171 -10.48 -12.05 -22.02
C ARG A 171 -10.34 -13.52 -21.58
N LYS A 172 -10.11 -13.77 -20.31
CA LYS A 172 -10.03 -15.14 -19.77
C LYS A 172 -11.36 -15.88 -19.86
N LEU A 173 -12.49 -15.19 -19.57
CA LEU A 173 -13.83 -15.79 -19.59
C LEU A 173 -14.36 -16.04 -20.99
N ASN A 174 -14.16 -15.08 -21.92
CA ASN A 174 -14.77 -15.09 -23.25
C ASN A 174 -13.79 -15.52 -24.36
N GLY A 175 -12.58 -15.94 -24.00
CA GLY A 175 -11.55 -16.26 -24.96
C GLY A 175 -11.17 -15.03 -25.80
N LYS A 176 -11.28 -15.15 -27.14
CA LYS A 176 -10.93 -14.06 -28.06
C LYS A 176 -12.12 -13.12 -28.37
N ALA A 177 -13.17 -13.13 -27.57
CA ALA A 177 -14.30 -12.23 -27.80
C ALA A 177 -13.86 -10.76 -27.75
N PRO A 178 -14.35 -9.89 -28.64
CA PRO A 178 -13.98 -8.48 -28.62
C PRO A 178 -14.46 -7.85 -27.31
N ILE A 179 -13.53 -7.12 -26.65
CA ILE A 179 -13.82 -6.41 -25.43
C ILE A 179 -14.59 -5.15 -25.78
N PRO A 180 -15.65 -4.82 -25.03
CA PRO A 180 -16.33 -3.55 -25.23
C PRO A 180 -15.33 -2.38 -25.14
N ALA A 181 -15.40 -1.46 -26.09
CA ALA A 181 -14.49 -0.31 -26.16
C ALA A 181 -14.45 0.54 -24.87
N CYS A 182 -15.52 0.47 -24.06
CA CYS A 182 -15.58 1.14 -22.76
C CYS A 182 -14.67 0.49 -21.68
N LEU A 183 -14.20 -0.74 -21.90
CA LEU A 183 -13.29 -1.45 -20.99
C LEU A 183 -11.86 -1.54 -21.56
N SER A 184 -11.64 -1.10 -22.79
CA SER A 184 -10.33 -1.12 -23.43
C SER A 184 -9.40 -0.09 -22.78
N THR A 185 -8.19 -0.53 -22.47
CA THR A 185 -7.12 0.32 -21.93
C THR A 185 -6.23 0.91 -23.01
N GLU A 186 -6.55 0.73 -24.28
CA GLU A 186 -5.78 1.30 -25.39
C GLU A 186 -5.74 2.83 -25.33
N PRO A 187 -4.63 3.47 -25.69
CA PRO A 187 -4.46 4.92 -25.61
C PRO A 187 -5.53 5.73 -26.31
N ALA A 188 -6.10 5.22 -27.40
CA ALA A 188 -7.19 5.86 -28.13
C ALA A 188 -8.47 6.04 -27.28
N TYR A 189 -8.63 5.22 -26.25
CA TYR A 189 -9.79 5.23 -25.37
C TYR A 189 -9.44 5.67 -23.95
N GLY A 190 -8.17 5.88 -23.63
CA GLY A 190 -7.66 6.22 -22.31
C GLY A 190 -8.39 7.42 -21.67
N LYS A 191 -8.69 8.45 -22.47
CA LYS A 191 -9.45 9.63 -21.99
C LYS A 191 -10.90 9.33 -21.58
N LYS A 192 -11.48 8.20 -22.01
CA LYS A 192 -12.85 7.80 -21.68
C LYS A 192 -12.92 6.85 -20.49
N VAL A 193 -11.81 6.20 -20.16
CA VAL A 193 -11.72 5.27 -19.03
C VAL A 193 -11.79 6.00 -17.69
N TYR A 194 -11.40 7.27 -17.64
CA TYR A 194 -11.43 8.09 -16.42
C TYR A 194 -12.79 8.21 -15.73
N ASN A 195 -13.88 8.01 -16.48
CA ASN A 195 -15.24 8.15 -15.95
C ASN A 195 -15.94 6.80 -15.74
N MET A 196 -15.21 5.71 -15.68
CA MET A 196 -15.78 4.39 -15.39
C MET A 196 -16.09 4.23 -13.90
N ARG A 197 -16.93 5.10 -13.39
CA ARG A 197 -17.75 4.78 -12.24
C ARG A 197 -18.72 3.65 -12.65
N PRO A 198 -19.12 2.76 -11.77
CA PRO A 198 -20.12 1.73 -12.08
C PRO A 198 -21.36 2.27 -12.82
N ASP A 199 -21.70 3.53 -12.57
CA ASP A 199 -22.80 4.23 -13.21
C ASP A 199 -22.52 4.59 -14.68
N ALA A 200 -21.27 4.79 -15.07
CA ALA A 200 -20.89 5.09 -16.45
C ALA A 200 -21.02 3.87 -17.37
N LEU A 201 -20.91 2.65 -16.83
CA LEU A 201 -21.15 1.40 -17.55
C LEU A 201 -22.63 1.24 -17.96
N LYS A 202 -23.54 1.96 -17.31
CA LYS A 202 -24.98 1.96 -17.64
C LYS A 202 -25.37 3.03 -18.65
N MET A 203 -24.48 3.94 -19.01
CA MET A 203 -24.77 4.99 -19.98
C MET A 203 -24.70 4.43 -21.41
N LYS A 204 -25.86 4.26 -22.05
CA LYS A 204 -25.93 4.01 -23.49
C LYS A 204 -25.19 5.12 -24.24
N PRO A 205 -24.35 4.80 -25.21
CA PRO A 205 -23.68 5.82 -26.02
C PRO A 205 -24.75 6.72 -26.67
N LYS A 206 -24.64 8.05 -26.41
CA LYS A 206 -25.48 9.02 -27.10
C LYS A 206 -25.18 8.91 -28.61
N ARG A 207 -26.12 8.42 -29.37
CA ARG A 207 -26.03 8.46 -30.86
C ARG A 207 -25.89 9.94 -31.24
N LYS A 208 -24.77 10.29 -31.86
CA LYS A 208 -24.64 11.56 -32.56
C LYS A 208 -25.62 11.54 -33.71
N LYS A 209 -26.54 12.52 -33.78
CA LYS A 209 -27.31 12.85 -34.94
C LYS A 209 -26.41 13.52 -35.97
#